data_f961d07b5a0d5caa24c8dc94d9ed7c2a
#
_entry.id   f961d07b5a0d5caa24c8dc94d9ed7c2a
#
_cell.length_a   1.000
_cell.length_b   1.000
_cell.length_c   1.000
_cell.angle_alpha   90.00
_cell.angle_beta   90.00
_cell.angle_gamma   90.00
#
_symmetry.space_group_name_H-M   'P 1'
#
loop_
_entity.id
_entity.type
_entity.pdbx_description
1 polymer ?
#
loop_
_entity_poly.entity_id
_entity_poly.type
_entity_poly.pdbx_seq_one_letter_code
_entity_poly.pdbx_strand_id
1 'polypeptide(L)'
;MYYTNKKIEKLVRIFDQNERKDYLRLDLNENPGGLPQEFITKVLSTVTPQFVAQYPETKQFTEILAKYLGTDNEHICITNGSAEAIRYVIQAFTSESGKIVGVVPSYFMFQVYSEMYGRKFVPVPYDKELNMDINYIIQNLTYDTELLILLNPNNPMGNIYSDEEFETIMKNAREKEITVLIDEAYYYFYPKTFIRYALTENHVFVTRTFSKLFSMAGCRLGYVVGWPEGVK
;
A
#
# COMPACT_ATOMS: atom_id res chain seq x y z
N MET A 1 2.98 32.58 17.38
CA MET A 1 2.29 31.73 16.36
C MET A 1 2.99 30.37 16.37
N TYR A 2 2.25 29.31 16.59
CA TYR A 2 2.81 27.97 16.60
C TYR A 2 3.15 27.53 15.16
N TYR A 3 4.23 26.75 15.00
CA TYR A 3 4.61 26.22 13.69
C TYR A 3 3.60 25.18 13.22
N THR A 4 3.11 25.31 12.01
CA THR A 4 2.33 24.30 11.29
C THR A 4 2.97 24.05 9.93
N ASN A 5 3.13 22.79 9.56
CA ASN A 5 3.63 22.45 8.24
C ASN A 5 2.60 22.88 7.18
N LYS A 6 2.95 23.89 6.40
CA LYS A 6 2.07 24.48 5.37
C LYS A 6 1.61 23.46 4.30
N LYS A 7 2.35 22.39 4.10
CA LYS A 7 1.94 21.32 3.17
C LYS A 7 0.80 20.47 3.75
N ILE A 8 0.86 20.21 5.07
CA ILE A 8 -0.20 19.47 5.79
C ILE A 8 -1.46 20.34 5.96
N GLU A 9 -1.30 21.62 6.21
CA GLU A 9 -2.40 22.56 6.40
C GLU A 9 -3.34 22.62 5.17
N LYS A 10 -2.82 22.37 3.98
CA LYS A 10 -3.59 22.34 2.73
C LYS A 10 -4.29 21.00 2.46
N LEU A 11 -3.96 19.95 3.22
CA LEU A 11 -4.52 18.61 3.05
C LEU A 11 -5.88 18.54 3.77
N VAL A 12 -6.93 18.92 3.08
CA VAL A 12 -8.30 18.80 3.58
C VAL A 12 -8.85 17.44 3.16
N ARG A 13 -9.06 16.56 4.14
CA ARG A 13 -9.86 15.35 3.92
C ARG A 13 -11.32 15.70 4.17
N ILE A 14 -12.09 15.83 3.11
CA ILE A 14 -13.53 16.03 3.21
C ILE A 14 -14.15 14.68 3.57
N PHE A 15 -14.55 14.54 4.84
CA PHE A 15 -15.52 13.53 5.24
C PHE A 15 -16.88 14.21 5.30
N ASP A 16 -17.81 13.74 4.52
CA ASP A 16 -19.21 14.00 4.83
C ASP A 16 -19.49 13.32 6.17
N GLN A 17 -19.74 14.11 7.20
CA GLN A 17 -20.01 13.62 8.56
C GLN A 17 -21.42 13.05 8.69
N ASN A 18 -22.25 13.17 7.64
CA ASN A 18 -23.57 12.64 7.61
C ASN A 18 -23.52 11.10 7.50
N GLU A 19 -24.36 10.47 8.24
CA GLU A 19 -24.50 9.05 8.49
C GLU A 19 -24.32 8.17 7.25
N ARG A 20 -23.08 7.83 6.94
CA ARG A 20 -22.69 6.96 5.80
C ARG A 20 -23.50 5.65 5.71
N LYS A 21 -24.10 5.23 6.82
CA LYS A 21 -24.97 4.04 6.87
C LYS A 21 -26.23 4.15 6.01
N ASP A 22 -26.70 5.39 5.74
CA ASP A 22 -27.92 5.66 4.98
C ASP A 22 -27.70 5.73 3.47
N TYR A 23 -26.45 5.56 3.02
CA TYR A 23 -26.05 5.63 1.62
C TYR A 23 -25.47 4.30 1.12
N LEU A 24 -25.60 4.06 -0.19
CA LEU A 24 -24.81 3.06 -0.88
C LEU A 24 -23.36 3.56 -0.97
N ARG A 25 -22.48 3.01 -0.11
CA ARG A 25 -21.11 3.46 0.04
C ARG A 25 -20.20 2.90 -1.06
N LEU A 26 -19.87 3.73 -2.04
CA LEU A 26 -18.96 3.39 -3.14
C LEU A 26 -17.67 4.24 -3.13
N ASP A 27 -17.46 5.03 -2.09
CA ASP A 27 -16.42 6.04 -1.98
C ASP A 27 -15.07 5.51 -1.47
N LEU A 28 -15.07 4.46 -0.62
CA LEU A 28 -13.87 3.91 0.03
C LEU A 28 -13.58 2.44 -0.34
N ASN A 29 -14.34 1.86 -1.27
CA ASN A 29 -14.21 0.46 -1.70
C ASN A 29 -14.27 -0.53 -0.51
N GLU A 30 -15.10 -0.23 0.47
CA GLU A 30 -15.37 -1.12 1.59
C GLU A 30 -16.26 -2.28 1.13
N ASN A 31 -16.14 -3.43 1.77
CA ASN A 31 -17.12 -4.51 1.58
C ASN A 31 -18.35 -4.23 2.44
N PRO A 32 -19.51 -3.88 1.86
CA PRO A 32 -20.71 -3.53 2.61
C PRO A 32 -21.36 -4.71 3.34
N GLY A 33 -21.06 -5.94 2.91
CA GLY A 33 -21.59 -7.16 3.54
C GLY A 33 -21.02 -7.43 4.93
N GLY A 34 -19.86 -6.86 5.24
CA GLY A 34 -19.17 -7.05 6.51
C GLY A 34 -18.72 -8.50 6.76
N LEU A 35 -18.34 -8.79 7.99
CA LEU A 35 -18.03 -10.15 8.46
C LEU A 35 -19.28 -10.81 9.04
N PRO A 36 -19.41 -12.15 8.94
CA PRO A 36 -20.52 -12.88 9.58
C PRO A 36 -20.60 -12.61 11.09
N GLN A 37 -21.79 -12.37 11.61
CA GLN A 37 -21.97 -12.07 13.04
C GLN A 37 -21.46 -13.18 13.96
N GLU A 38 -21.63 -14.44 13.56
CA GLU A 38 -21.11 -15.60 14.29
C GLU A 38 -19.59 -15.55 14.43
N PHE A 39 -18.89 -15.18 13.34
CA PHE A 39 -17.42 -15.01 13.36
C PHE A 39 -17.01 -13.89 14.34
N ILE A 40 -17.68 -12.73 14.28
CA ILE A 40 -17.41 -11.62 15.20
C ILE A 40 -17.65 -12.03 16.65
N THR A 41 -18.78 -12.70 16.93
CA THR A 41 -19.09 -13.19 18.27
C THR A 41 -18.00 -14.15 18.78
N LYS A 42 -17.55 -15.07 17.94
CA LYS A 42 -16.47 -16.00 18.29
C LYS A 42 -15.16 -15.28 18.61
N VAL A 43 -14.77 -14.32 17.77
CA VAL A 43 -13.53 -13.54 17.99
C VAL A 43 -13.63 -12.74 19.29
N LEU A 44 -14.73 -12.02 19.50
CA LEU A 44 -14.92 -11.20 20.69
C LEU A 44 -14.96 -12.03 21.98
N SER A 45 -15.44 -13.27 21.92
CA SER A 45 -15.45 -14.17 23.09
C SER A 45 -14.05 -14.55 23.57
N THR A 46 -13.01 -14.38 22.76
CA THR A 46 -11.60 -14.62 23.13
C THR A 46 -10.93 -13.40 23.76
N VAL A 47 -11.56 -12.23 23.69
CA VAL A 47 -11.00 -10.98 24.21
C VAL A 47 -11.21 -10.92 25.74
N THR A 48 -10.11 -10.86 26.47
CA THR A 48 -10.12 -10.76 27.94
C THR A 48 -9.61 -9.39 28.40
N PRO A 49 -9.92 -8.95 29.64
CA PRO A 49 -9.33 -7.74 30.20
C PRO A 49 -7.79 -7.73 30.14
N GLN A 50 -7.17 -8.88 30.39
CA GLN A 50 -5.73 -9.02 30.31
C GLN A 50 -5.22 -8.85 28.87
N PHE A 51 -5.88 -9.45 27.88
CA PHE A 51 -5.55 -9.28 26.47
C PHE A 51 -5.55 -7.79 26.04
N VAL A 52 -6.56 -7.05 26.50
CA VAL A 52 -6.66 -5.61 26.18
C VAL A 52 -5.61 -4.77 26.91
N ALA A 53 -5.15 -5.20 28.07
CA ALA A 53 -4.16 -4.48 28.89
C ALA A 53 -2.72 -4.65 28.41
N GLN A 54 -2.45 -5.61 27.53
CA GLN A 54 -1.10 -5.93 27.05
C GLN A 54 -0.83 -5.35 25.66
N TYR A 55 0.42 -5.02 25.38
CA TYR A 55 0.83 -4.74 24.00
C TYR A 55 0.68 -5.99 23.15
N PRO A 56 0.22 -5.89 21.90
CA PRO A 56 -0.01 -7.05 21.05
C PRO A 56 1.32 -7.71 20.66
N GLU A 57 1.38 -9.02 20.82
CA GLU A 57 2.46 -9.85 20.28
C GLU A 57 2.09 -10.28 18.86
N THR A 58 2.79 -9.75 17.87
CA THR A 58 2.49 -10.01 16.47
C THR A 58 3.09 -11.31 15.93
N LYS A 59 4.02 -11.93 16.66
CA LYS A 59 4.81 -13.08 16.20
C LYS A 59 3.95 -14.24 15.68
N GLN A 60 2.97 -14.69 16.47
CA GLN A 60 2.10 -15.80 16.06
C GLN A 60 1.32 -15.50 14.78
N PHE A 61 0.80 -14.29 14.66
CA PHE A 61 0.09 -13.85 13.46
C PHE A 61 1.04 -13.77 12.25
N THR A 62 2.23 -13.23 12.44
CA THR A 62 3.25 -13.12 11.39
C THR A 62 3.69 -14.49 10.89
N GLU A 63 3.87 -15.48 11.79
CA GLU A 63 4.20 -16.87 11.41
C GLU A 63 3.09 -17.53 10.59
N ILE A 64 1.82 -17.34 10.95
CA ILE A 64 0.67 -17.85 10.19
C ILE A 64 0.61 -17.18 8.80
N LEU A 65 0.83 -15.87 8.76
CA LEU A 65 0.84 -15.10 7.52
C LEU A 65 2.00 -15.51 6.61
N ALA A 66 3.20 -15.69 7.17
CA ALA A 66 4.38 -16.17 6.45
C ALA A 66 4.13 -17.53 5.79
N LYS A 67 3.57 -18.47 6.55
CA LYS A 67 3.17 -19.77 6.01
C LYS A 67 2.15 -19.66 4.88
N TYR A 68 1.17 -18.76 5.02
CA TYR A 68 0.17 -18.50 3.99
C TYR A 68 0.79 -17.91 2.72
N LEU A 69 1.79 -17.04 2.86
CA LEU A 69 2.50 -16.39 1.75
C LEU A 69 3.61 -17.26 1.15
N GLY A 70 3.97 -18.37 1.78
CA GLY A 70 5.08 -19.24 1.37
C GLY A 70 6.46 -18.61 1.59
N THR A 71 6.63 -17.86 2.68
CA THR A 71 7.87 -17.18 3.05
C THR A 71 8.16 -17.34 4.55
N ASP A 72 9.22 -16.69 5.02
CA ASP A 72 9.58 -16.59 6.44
C ASP A 72 9.03 -15.29 7.06
N ASN A 73 8.84 -15.31 8.37
CA ASN A 73 8.31 -14.18 9.14
C ASN A 73 9.21 -12.94 9.10
N GLU A 74 10.51 -13.12 8.85
CA GLU A 74 11.47 -12.01 8.75
C GLU A 74 11.24 -11.09 7.54
N HIS A 75 10.51 -11.58 6.52
CA HIS A 75 10.13 -10.81 5.35
C HIS A 75 8.87 -9.95 5.55
N ILE A 76 8.23 -10.00 6.73
CA ILE A 76 6.91 -9.41 6.95
C ILE A 76 6.94 -8.39 8.09
N CYS A 77 6.47 -7.17 7.83
CA CYS A 77 6.15 -6.19 8.87
C CYS A 77 4.64 -5.93 8.88
N ILE A 78 4.01 -6.13 10.05
CA ILE A 78 2.58 -5.84 10.26
C ILE A 78 2.40 -4.35 10.44
N THR A 79 1.36 -3.79 9.82
CA THR A 79 1.08 -2.36 9.80
C THR A 79 -0.40 -2.04 10.02
N ASN A 80 -0.72 -0.78 10.35
CA ASN A 80 -2.08 -0.29 10.48
C ASN A 80 -2.74 -0.04 9.10
N GLY A 81 -2.95 -1.15 8.35
CA GLY A 81 -3.37 -1.15 6.95
C GLY A 81 -2.20 -0.82 6.01
N SER A 82 -2.40 -1.04 4.69
CA SER A 82 -1.39 -0.69 3.68
C SER A 82 -1.02 0.80 3.68
N ALA A 83 -1.91 1.67 4.14
CA ALA A 83 -1.65 3.11 4.24
C ALA A 83 -0.43 3.45 5.13
N GLU A 84 -0.25 2.75 6.24
CA GLU A 84 0.92 2.93 7.10
C GLU A 84 2.16 2.31 6.46
N ALA A 85 2.04 1.13 5.86
CA ALA A 85 3.13 0.49 5.12
C ALA A 85 3.68 1.42 4.02
N ILE A 86 2.81 2.03 3.23
CA ILE A 86 3.17 3.01 2.19
C ILE A 86 3.93 4.18 2.79
N ARG A 87 3.46 4.72 3.91
CA ARG A 87 4.13 5.82 4.62
C ARG A 87 5.52 5.43 5.09
N TYR A 88 5.69 4.24 5.64
CA TYR A 88 6.99 3.75 6.11
C TYR A 88 7.97 3.61 4.95
N VAL A 89 7.55 3.02 3.82
CA VAL A 89 8.42 2.91 2.64
C VAL A 89 8.81 4.29 2.11
N ILE A 90 7.86 5.22 1.95
CA ILE A 90 8.18 6.59 1.52
C ILE A 90 9.16 7.25 2.49
N GLN A 91 8.96 7.10 3.79
CA GLN A 91 9.79 7.77 4.80
C GLN A 91 11.18 7.17 4.92
N ALA A 92 11.29 5.84 4.83
CA ALA A 92 12.55 5.13 5.04
C ALA A 92 13.44 5.08 3.80
N PHE A 93 12.84 5.03 2.61
CA PHE A 93 13.55 4.78 1.36
C PHE A 93 13.57 5.97 0.39
N THR A 94 13.23 7.16 0.88
CA THR A 94 13.38 8.40 0.11
C THR A 94 13.97 9.52 0.95
N SER A 95 14.89 10.29 0.35
CA SER A 95 15.50 11.45 0.97
C SER A 95 14.55 12.67 0.99
N GLU A 96 14.90 13.69 1.75
CA GLU A 96 14.22 14.97 1.70
C GLU A 96 14.35 15.56 0.29
N SER A 97 13.23 15.97 -0.30
CA SER A 97 13.09 16.38 -1.72
C SER A 97 13.32 15.26 -2.74
N GLY A 98 13.46 14.01 -2.31
CA GLY A 98 13.61 12.84 -3.17
C GLY A 98 12.46 12.71 -4.19
N LYS A 99 12.77 12.23 -5.37
CA LYS A 99 11.83 12.06 -6.46
C LYS A 99 11.09 10.72 -6.34
N ILE A 100 9.76 10.80 -6.33
CA ILE A 100 8.87 9.65 -6.35
C ILE A 100 8.06 9.67 -7.63
N VAL A 101 8.07 8.58 -8.38
CA VAL A 101 7.26 8.41 -9.60
C VAL A 101 6.05 7.53 -9.28
N GLY A 102 4.88 7.92 -9.75
CA GLY A 102 3.65 7.13 -9.57
C GLY A 102 2.62 7.42 -10.64
N VAL A 103 1.82 6.40 -10.96
CA VAL A 103 0.76 6.49 -11.99
C VAL A 103 -0.44 7.26 -11.45
N VAL A 104 -1.09 8.06 -12.31
CA VAL A 104 -2.32 8.81 -11.99
C VAL A 104 -3.34 8.73 -13.13
N PRO A 105 -4.67 8.58 -12.83
CA PRO A 105 -5.23 8.44 -11.49
C PRO A 105 -4.88 7.11 -10.82
N SER A 106 -4.67 7.17 -9.50
CA SER A 106 -4.40 6.02 -8.63
C SER A 106 -4.83 6.33 -7.20
N TYR A 107 -4.41 5.54 -6.22
CA TYR A 107 -4.66 5.85 -4.82
C TYR A 107 -4.01 7.17 -4.43
N PHE A 108 -4.83 8.17 -4.28
CA PHE A 108 -4.42 9.56 -4.16
C PHE A 108 -3.48 9.83 -2.95
N MET A 109 -3.49 8.95 -1.94
CA MET A 109 -2.60 9.11 -0.78
C MET A 109 -1.12 8.90 -1.10
N PHE A 110 -0.76 8.32 -2.23
CA PHE A 110 0.64 8.27 -2.67
C PHE A 110 1.21 9.68 -2.84
N GLN A 111 0.49 10.54 -3.55
CA GLN A 111 0.88 11.95 -3.70
C GLN A 111 0.84 12.69 -2.36
N VAL A 112 -0.24 12.52 -1.60
CA VAL A 112 -0.42 13.19 -0.28
C VAL A 112 0.73 12.86 0.66
N TYR A 113 1.09 11.59 0.80
CA TYR A 113 2.19 11.20 1.69
C TYR A 113 3.54 11.71 1.17
N SER A 114 3.78 11.65 -0.14
CA SER A 114 4.99 12.20 -0.74
C SER A 114 5.15 13.69 -0.41
N GLU A 115 4.12 14.47 -0.64
CA GLU A 115 4.12 15.92 -0.36
C GLU A 115 4.23 16.21 1.15
N MET A 116 3.54 15.43 1.99
CA MET A 116 3.58 15.56 3.45
C MET A 116 4.99 15.40 4.01
N TYR A 117 5.76 14.49 3.44
CA TYR A 117 7.16 14.25 3.82
C TYR A 117 8.17 15.10 3.03
N GLY A 118 7.70 16.04 2.22
CA GLY A 118 8.57 16.95 1.47
C GLY A 118 9.20 16.32 0.22
N ARG A 119 8.70 15.18 -0.25
CA ARG A 119 9.16 14.51 -1.47
C ARG A 119 8.53 15.14 -2.71
N LYS A 120 9.21 15.00 -3.84
CA LYS A 120 8.71 15.46 -5.13
C LYS A 120 7.96 14.31 -5.81
N PHE A 121 6.63 14.35 -5.81
CA PHE A 121 5.83 13.40 -6.56
C PHE A 121 5.77 13.79 -8.04
N VAL A 122 6.10 12.85 -8.94
CA VAL A 122 6.04 13.00 -10.40
C VAL A 122 4.93 12.08 -10.91
N PRO A 123 3.79 12.64 -11.31
CA PRO A 123 2.67 11.86 -11.80
C PRO A 123 2.91 11.38 -13.24
N VAL A 124 2.63 10.11 -13.51
CA VAL A 124 2.59 9.54 -14.87
C VAL A 124 1.12 9.33 -15.23
N PRO A 125 0.56 10.13 -16.12
CA PRO A 125 -0.85 10.04 -16.47
C PRO A 125 -1.14 8.87 -17.40
N TYR A 126 -2.38 8.35 -17.33
CA TYR A 126 -2.98 7.56 -18.39
C TYR A 126 -3.15 8.39 -19.66
N ASP A 127 -3.24 7.73 -20.80
CA ASP A 127 -3.62 8.40 -22.05
C ASP A 127 -5.11 8.81 -22.05
N LYS A 128 -5.56 9.42 -23.14
CA LYS A 128 -6.95 9.90 -23.27
C LYS A 128 -7.98 8.77 -23.34
N GLU A 129 -7.56 7.60 -23.76
CA GLU A 129 -8.33 6.37 -23.85
C GLU A 129 -8.27 5.56 -22.54
N LEU A 130 -7.62 6.09 -21.50
CA LEU A 130 -7.42 5.48 -20.19
C LEU A 130 -6.57 4.20 -20.25
N ASN A 131 -5.65 4.10 -21.20
CA ASN A 131 -4.64 3.05 -21.23
C ASN A 131 -3.36 3.53 -20.54
N MET A 132 -2.63 2.59 -19.93
CA MET A 132 -1.31 2.84 -19.39
C MET A 132 -0.26 2.18 -20.29
N ASP A 133 0.49 2.99 -21.00
CA ASP A 133 1.69 2.55 -21.68
C ASP A 133 2.86 2.60 -20.68
N ILE A 134 3.49 1.45 -20.42
CA ILE A 134 4.63 1.34 -19.52
C ILE A 134 5.82 2.21 -19.96
N ASN A 135 5.92 2.55 -21.23
CA ASN A 135 6.96 3.45 -21.73
C ASN A 135 6.88 4.83 -21.08
N TYR A 136 5.68 5.33 -20.74
CA TYR A 136 5.53 6.57 -19.99
C TYR A 136 6.09 6.44 -18.56
N ILE A 137 5.91 5.29 -17.91
CA ILE A 137 6.53 5.02 -16.61
C ILE A 137 8.05 5.05 -16.78
N ILE A 138 8.59 4.25 -17.71
CA ILE A 138 10.03 4.06 -17.93
C ILE A 138 10.74 5.38 -18.26
N GLN A 139 10.14 6.24 -19.09
CA GLN A 139 10.67 7.56 -19.46
C GLN A 139 10.79 8.51 -18.26
N ASN A 140 9.96 8.34 -17.23
CA ASN A 140 9.99 9.13 -16.01
C ASN A 140 10.95 8.57 -14.95
N LEU A 141 11.43 7.32 -15.11
CA LEU A 141 12.45 6.72 -14.26
C LEU A 141 13.83 7.24 -14.68
N THR A 142 14.37 8.16 -13.93
CA THR A 142 15.69 8.76 -14.12
C THR A 142 16.59 8.42 -12.93
N TYR A 143 17.90 8.63 -13.02
CA TYR A 143 18.86 8.31 -11.95
C TYR A 143 18.65 9.11 -10.66
N ASP A 144 17.87 10.18 -10.69
CA ASP A 144 17.42 10.93 -9.50
C ASP A 144 16.09 10.43 -8.92
N THR A 145 15.48 9.39 -9.51
CA THR A 145 14.28 8.75 -8.97
C THR A 145 14.68 7.81 -7.83
N GLU A 146 14.11 8.01 -6.65
CA GLU A 146 14.38 7.19 -5.47
C GLU A 146 13.32 6.11 -5.25
N LEU A 147 12.06 6.38 -5.65
CA LEU A 147 10.96 5.46 -5.45
C LEU A 147 10.01 5.46 -6.65
N LEU A 148 9.64 4.28 -7.10
CA LEU A 148 8.51 4.02 -8.01
C LEU A 148 7.37 3.40 -7.21
N ILE A 149 6.15 3.96 -7.31
CA ILE A 149 4.95 3.39 -6.67
C ILE A 149 3.99 2.90 -7.75
N LEU A 150 3.63 1.62 -7.68
CA LEU A 150 2.67 0.96 -8.55
C LEU A 150 1.53 0.37 -7.72
N LEU A 151 0.29 0.56 -8.13
CA LEU A 151 -0.89 -0.10 -7.56
C LEU A 151 -1.38 -1.18 -8.53
N ASN A 152 -1.43 -2.43 -8.10
CA ASN A 152 -1.79 -3.57 -8.96
C ASN A 152 -2.73 -4.56 -8.25
N PRO A 153 -3.99 -4.71 -8.67
CA PRO A 153 -4.72 -3.88 -9.65
C PRO A 153 -4.83 -2.42 -9.25
N ASN A 154 -4.82 -1.51 -10.25
CA ASN A 154 -4.94 -0.07 -9.99
C ASN A 154 -6.37 0.32 -9.59
N ASN A 155 -6.51 1.33 -8.79
CA ASN A 155 -7.77 1.97 -8.42
C ASN A 155 -7.66 3.48 -8.75
N PRO A 156 -8.58 4.07 -9.55
CA PRO A 156 -9.89 3.50 -9.94
C PRO A 156 -9.91 2.72 -11.26
N MET A 157 -8.79 2.64 -11.99
CA MET A 157 -8.79 2.18 -13.37
C MET A 157 -9.01 0.66 -13.53
N GLY A 158 -8.65 -0.15 -12.54
CA GLY A 158 -8.80 -1.60 -12.56
C GLY A 158 -7.80 -2.34 -13.45
N ASN A 159 -6.90 -1.65 -14.12
CA ASN A 159 -5.87 -2.28 -14.94
C ASN A 159 -4.80 -2.99 -14.10
N ILE A 160 -4.12 -3.91 -14.73
CA ILE A 160 -3.04 -4.72 -14.20
C ILE A 160 -1.83 -4.66 -15.14
N TYR A 161 -0.67 -5.01 -14.62
CA TYR A 161 0.53 -5.22 -15.45
C TYR A 161 0.66 -6.69 -15.85
N SER A 162 1.06 -6.96 -17.09
CA SER A 162 1.50 -8.30 -17.52
C SER A 162 2.86 -8.63 -16.86
N ASP A 163 3.27 -9.91 -16.93
CA ASP A 163 4.59 -10.29 -16.41
C ASP A 163 5.72 -9.66 -17.22
N GLU A 164 5.56 -9.53 -18.53
CA GLU A 164 6.51 -8.93 -19.44
C GLU A 164 6.64 -7.41 -19.21
N GLU A 165 5.51 -6.72 -19.04
CA GLU A 165 5.48 -5.29 -18.72
C GLU A 165 6.15 -5.03 -17.39
N PHE A 166 5.79 -5.83 -16.37
CA PHE A 166 6.35 -5.66 -15.03
C PHE A 166 7.85 -5.94 -15.01
N GLU A 167 8.33 -7.02 -15.67
CA GLU A 167 9.77 -7.30 -15.76
C GLU A 167 10.53 -6.18 -16.49
N THR A 168 9.91 -5.58 -17.52
CA THR A 168 10.50 -4.43 -18.22
C THR A 168 10.65 -3.22 -17.30
N ILE A 169 9.65 -2.93 -16.47
CA ILE A 169 9.71 -1.88 -15.46
C ILE A 169 10.80 -2.20 -14.43
N MET A 170 10.83 -3.43 -13.92
CA MET A 170 11.81 -3.87 -12.91
C MET A 170 13.23 -3.80 -13.42
N LYS A 171 13.48 -4.19 -14.69
CA LYS A 171 14.81 -4.03 -15.31
C LYS A 171 15.27 -2.58 -15.28
N ASN A 172 14.41 -1.64 -15.66
CA ASN A 172 14.73 -0.22 -15.61
C ASN A 172 14.94 0.31 -14.19
N ALA A 173 14.17 -0.19 -13.22
CA ALA A 173 14.34 0.18 -11.82
C ALA A 173 15.69 -0.31 -11.26
N ARG A 174 16.08 -1.57 -11.54
CA ARG A 174 17.37 -2.14 -11.13
C ARG A 174 18.56 -1.36 -11.73
N GLU A 175 18.50 -1.06 -13.03
CA GLU A 175 19.59 -0.33 -13.74
C GLU A 175 19.83 1.07 -13.14
N LYS A 176 18.82 1.66 -12.50
CA LYS A 176 18.88 3.01 -11.93
C LYS A 176 18.85 3.03 -10.39
N GLU A 177 18.94 1.85 -9.76
CA GLU A 177 18.91 1.69 -8.29
C GLU A 177 17.67 2.29 -7.61
N ILE A 178 16.51 2.16 -8.26
CA ILE A 178 15.23 2.72 -7.80
C ILE A 178 14.53 1.73 -6.87
N THR A 179 14.11 2.16 -5.70
CA THR A 179 13.21 1.39 -4.84
C THR A 179 11.83 1.26 -5.49
N VAL A 180 11.21 0.08 -5.40
CA VAL A 180 9.88 -0.17 -5.98
C VAL A 180 8.90 -0.59 -4.89
N LEU A 181 7.83 0.18 -4.76
CA LEU A 181 6.68 -0.16 -3.91
C LEU A 181 5.51 -0.62 -4.78
N ILE A 182 5.05 -1.84 -4.55
CA ILE A 182 3.91 -2.41 -5.23
C ILE A 182 2.77 -2.51 -4.21
N ASP A 183 1.72 -1.70 -4.39
CA ASP A 183 0.53 -1.81 -3.57
C ASP A 183 -0.42 -2.86 -4.17
N GLU A 184 -0.61 -3.96 -3.47
CA GLU A 184 -1.51 -5.05 -3.83
C GLU A 184 -2.78 -5.03 -2.96
N ALA A 185 -3.30 -3.85 -2.61
CA ALA A 185 -4.53 -3.73 -1.79
C ALA A 185 -5.74 -4.44 -2.41
N TYR A 186 -5.74 -4.65 -3.70
CA TYR A 186 -6.81 -5.32 -4.45
C TYR A 186 -6.42 -6.72 -4.97
N TYR A 187 -5.31 -7.30 -4.51
CA TYR A 187 -4.80 -8.61 -4.92
C TYR A 187 -5.86 -9.70 -4.96
N TYR A 188 -6.73 -9.77 -3.97
CA TYR A 188 -7.72 -10.84 -3.86
C TYR A 188 -8.88 -10.75 -4.88
N PHE A 189 -9.00 -9.63 -5.59
CA PHE A 189 -9.96 -9.48 -6.69
C PHE A 189 -9.37 -9.94 -8.02
N TYR A 190 -8.05 -9.93 -8.13
CA TYR A 190 -7.29 -10.46 -9.25
C TYR A 190 -5.97 -11.03 -8.73
N PRO A 191 -5.89 -12.35 -8.48
CA PRO A 191 -4.83 -12.97 -7.69
C PRO A 191 -3.50 -13.16 -8.44
N LYS A 192 -3.09 -12.17 -9.22
CA LYS A 192 -1.75 -12.05 -9.77
C LYS A 192 -0.89 -11.21 -8.84
N THR A 193 0.21 -11.78 -8.38
CA THR A 193 1.09 -11.13 -7.40
C THR A 193 2.51 -10.98 -7.92
N PHE A 194 3.15 -9.90 -7.51
CA PHE A 194 4.57 -9.63 -7.71
C PHE A 194 5.39 -9.82 -6.42
N ILE A 195 4.83 -10.47 -5.42
CA ILE A 195 5.48 -10.70 -4.11
C ILE A 195 6.85 -11.39 -4.24
N ARG A 196 7.05 -12.21 -5.29
CA ARG A 196 8.34 -12.86 -5.56
C ARG A 196 9.52 -11.87 -5.63
N TYR A 197 9.30 -10.68 -6.19
CA TYR A 197 10.34 -9.66 -6.26
C TYR A 197 10.72 -9.13 -4.88
N ALA A 198 9.73 -8.90 -4.02
CA ALA A 198 9.97 -8.47 -2.65
C ALA A 198 10.72 -9.51 -1.79
N LEU A 199 10.61 -10.79 -2.16
CA LEU A 199 11.31 -11.88 -1.48
C LEU A 199 12.74 -12.11 -1.99
N THR A 200 13.08 -11.61 -3.18
CA THR A 200 14.36 -11.88 -3.86
C THR A 200 15.20 -10.63 -4.11
N GLU A 201 14.60 -9.44 -4.03
CA GLU A 201 15.25 -8.17 -4.34
C GLU A 201 15.15 -7.18 -3.17
N ASN A 202 16.27 -6.67 -2.71
CA ASN A 202 16.38 -5.84 -1.50
C ASN A 202 15.81 -4.42 -1.64
N HIS A 203 15.38 -4.03 -2.84
CA HIS A 203 14.81 -2.72 -3.14
C HIS A 203 13.32 -2.79 -3.50
N VAL A 204 12.66 -3.95 -3.31
CA VAL A 204 11.25 -4.14 -3.65
C VAL A 204 10.42 -4.41 -2.41
N PHE A 205 9.29 -3.72 -2.33
CA PHE A 205 8.30 -3.86 -1.26
C PHE A 205 6.91 -4.12 -1.85
N VAL A 206 6.17 -5.05 -1.25
CA VAL A 206 4.77 -5.31 -1.59
C VAL A 206 3.91 -5.03 -0.38
N THR A 207 2.88 -4.19 -0.52
CA THR A 207 1.92 -3.94 0.56
C THR A 207 0.59 -4.62 0.28
N ARG A 208 -0.05 -5.12 1.34
CA ARG A 208 -1.41 -5.68 1.30
C ARG A 208 -2.23 -5.23 2.50
N THR A 209 -3.55 -5.34 2.38
CA THR A 209 -4.49 -4.91 3.41
C THR A 209 -5.62 -5.91 3.58
N PHE A 210 -6.13 -6.01 4.81
CA PHE A 210 -7.37 -6.74 5.12
C PHE A 210 -8.62 -5.86 5.00
N SER A 211 -8.45 -4.59 4.64
CA SER A 211 -9.53 -3.61 4.58
C SER A 211 -10.57 -3.86 3.49
N LYS A 212 -10.19 -4.52 2.39
CA LYS A 212 -11.04 -4.65 1.20
C LYS A 212 -11.82 -5.96 1.21
N LEU A 213 -11.31 -7.02 0.59
CA LEU A 213 -12.02 -8.30 0.50
C LEU A 213 -12.41 -8.86 1.87
N PHE A 214 -11.53 -8.75 2.86
CA PHE A 214 -11.75 -9.33 4.19
C PHE A 214 -12.69 -8.53 5.09
N SER A 215 -13.29 -7.43 4.62
CA SER A 215 -14.25 -6.62 5.38
C SER A 215 -13.71 -6.08 6.73
N MET A 216 -12.40 -5.90 6.85
CA MET A 216 -11.72 -5.52 8.09
C MET A 216 -11.19 -4.07 8.03
N ALA A 217 -11.83 -3.18 7.28
CA ALA A 217 -11.40 -1.80 7.15
C ALA A 217 -11.29 -1.08 8.50
N GLY A 218 -12.20 -1.36 9.42
CA GLY A 218 -12.20 -0.82 10.79
C GLY A 218 -11.09 -1.37 11.69
N CYS A 219 -10.57 -2.57 11.40
CA CYS A 219 -9.49 -3.19 12.18
C CYS A 219 -8.12 -2.58 11.91
N ARG A 220 -7.98 -1.80 10.85
CA ARG A 220 -6.70 -1.18 10.48
C ARG A 220 -5.56 -2.19 10.38
N LEU A 221 -5.78 -3.34 9.73
CA LEU A 221 -4.79 -4.40 9.58
C LEU A 221 -4.26 -4.49 8.15
N GLY A 222 -2.97 -4.51 8.01
CA GLY A 222 -2.23 -4.69 6.76
C GLY A 222 -0.81 -5.13 7.03
N TYR A 223 -0.03 -5.25 5.99
CA TYR A 223 1.37 -5.64 6.09
C TYR A 223 2.15 -5.19 4.86
N VAL A 224 3.47 -5.14 5.04
CA VAL A 224 4.44 -5.03 3.96
C VAL A 224 5.31 -6.28 3.93
N VAL A 225 5.62 -6.73 2.73
CA VAL A 225 6.61 -7.78 2.46
C VAL A 225 7.81 -7.14 1.78
N GLY A 226 8.99 -7.51 2.21
CA GLY A 226 10.25 -7.03 1.66
C GLY A 226 11.43 -7.87 2.12
N TRP A 227 12.63 -7.45 1.75
CA TRP A 227 13.85 -8.06 2.24
C TRP A 227 13.98 -7.88 3.76
N PRO A 228 14.50 -8.85 4.53
CA PRO A 228 14.49 -8.82 5.99
C PRO A 228 15.08 -7.55 6.63
N GLU A 229 16.14 -7.01 6.06
CA GLU A 229 16.74 -5.76 6.56
C GLU A 229 15.90 -4.52 6.25
N GLY A 230 15.09 -4.58 5.20
CA GLY A 230 14.23 -3.47 4.78
C GLY A 230 12.88 -3.39 5.51
N VAL A 231 12.46 -4.47 6.20
CA VAL A 231 11.18 -4.52 6.92
C VAL A 231 11.32 -4.55 8.45
N LYS A 232 12.54 -4.54 8.96
CA LYS A 232 12.87 -4.35 10.40
C LYS A 232 12.80 -2.88 10.78
#